data_1b0acd9651ad0ee07f5851a51d6da9d2
#
_entry.id   1b0acd9651ad0ee07f5851a51d6da9d2
#
_cell.length_a   1.000
_cell.length_b   1.000
_cell.length_c   1.000
_cell.angle_alpha   90.00
_cell.angle_beta   90.00
_cell.angle_gamma   90.00
#
_symmetry.space_group_name_H-M   'P 1'
#
loop_
_entity.id
_entity.type
_entity.pdbx_description
1 polymer ?
#
loop_
_entity_poly.entity_id
_entity_poly.type
_entity_poly.pdbx_seq_one_letter_code
_entity_poly.pdbx_strand_id
1 'polypeptide(L)'
;MPTDLLTRLRRETPACETLLHFNNAGAALMPDPVFSVLTGYLEAERVMGGYEAEAALAPQLDRFYTGFAALLGVEAGEIAYAESATRAWDSVFYALPWAEGDEVIIHASDYGSNTLSVMQMQARRGIVIRECPSDGSGQIDVGALDAMISARTRLISLSHVPTQGGMVNPAEQVGRIARAHGVLFLLDACQSLGQIDVRVPDIGCDFLSGTGRKFLRGPRGTGVLYVGAHVLDRLDPPFIDGHSAKVAGAGFKWEPGARRFEAFEQNFAGKAALARAVDYAMEIGLPVLEARIAALAAELRAALADVPGVTVRDQGTRKAGIVTFTVEGLPAGSIVARLKAQGINVSLSYARWAPTDFAARGLPEMVRASVHAYNSGDEVARFVSAVARLQATGVLG
;
A
#
# COMPACT_ATOMS: atom_id res chain seq x y z
N MET A 1 -8.00 16.41 17.58
CA MET A 1 -6.73 15.80 18.01
C MET A 1 -6.13 16.69 19.08
N PRO A 2 -5.59 16.19 20.20
CA PRO A 2 -4.86 17.02 21.15
C PRO A 2 -3.71 17.75 20.42
N THR A 3 -3.56 19.04 20.66
CA THR A 3 -2.49 19.89 20.09
C THR A 3 -1.10 19.28 20.32
N ASP A 4 -0.94 18.53 21.38
CA ASP A 4 0.27 17.80 21.77
C ASP A 4 0.69 16.71 20.74
N LEU A 5 -0.25 15.94 20.20
CA LEU A 5 0.11 14.87 19.24
C LEU A 5 0.63 15.43 17.91
N LEU A 6 0.03 16.48 17.35
CA LEU A 6 0.55 17.09 16.12
C LEU A 6 1.95 17.67 16.35
N THR A 7 2.14 18.36 17.48
CA THR A 7 3.44 18.90 17.88
C THR A 7 4.49 17.81 17.98
N ARG A 8 4.17 16.67 18.62
CA ARG A 8 5.05 15.49 18.69
C ARG A 8 5.39 14.96 17.31
N LEU A 9 4.38 14.70 16.45
CA LEU A 9 4.58 14.14 15.11
C LEU A 9 5.49 15.01 14.23
N ARG A 10 5.32 16.33 14.30
CA ARG A 10 6.13 17.29 13.53
C ARG A 10 7.55 17.40 14.08
N ARG A 11 7.73 17.48 15.41
CA ARG A 11 9.05 17.49 16.04
C ARG A 11 9.86 16.24 15.67
N GLU A 12 9.21 15.08 15.59
CA GLU A 12 9.81 13.80 15.19
C GLU A 12 9.93 13.65 13.66
N THR A 13 9.55 14.67 12.89
CA THR A 13 9.63 14.72 11.42
C THR A 13 10.21 16.06 10.97
N PRO A 14 11.51 16.34 11.21
CA PRO A 14 12.08 17.68 11.04
C PRO A 14 11.96 18.24 9.62
N ALA A 15 11.85 17.41 8.59
CA ALA A 15 11.60 17.87 7.23
C ALA A 15 10.30 18.68 7.07
N CYS A 16 9.33 18.59 8.00
CA CYS A 16 8.12 19.41 8.01
C CYS A 16 8.39 20.92 8.18
N GLU A 17 9.57 21.32 8.66
CA GLU A 17 9.92 22.73 8.84
C GLU A 17 10.25 23.43 7.51
N THR A 18 10.73 22.66 6.52
CA THR A 18 11.25 23.23 5.27
C THR A 18 10.51 22.76 4.01
N LEU A 19 9.70 21.72 4.11
CA LEU A 19 9.10 21.04 2.97
C LEU A 19 7.58 20.89 3.15
N LEU A 20 6.81 21.29 2.15
CA LEU A 20 5.40 20.93 2.04
C LEU A 20 5.28 19.55 1.37
N HIS A 21 5.08 18.49 2.17
CA HIS A 21 5.07 17.13 1.66
C HIS A 21 3.64 16.58 1.54
N PHE A 22 3.13 16.57 0.32
CA PHE A 22 1.84 16.00 -0.07
C PHE A 22 2.00 14.78 -0.98
N ASN A 23 3.08 13.99 -0.81
CA ASN A 23 3.33 12.77 -1.58
C ASN A 23 3.49 11.52 -0.70
N ASN A 24 2.71 11.42 0.37
CA ASN A 24 2.75 10.30 1.32
C ASN A 24 2.34 8.98 0.68
N ALA A 25 1.41 8.99 -0.28
CA ALA A 25 1.05 7.83 -1.09
C ALA A 25 2.18 7.35 -2.04
N GLY A 26 3.19 8.19 -2.28
CA GLY A 26 4.43 7.82 -2.94
C GLY A 26 5.47 7.29 -1.96
N ALA A 27 5.96 8.16 -1.08
CA ALA A 27 6.80 7.82 0.06
C ALA A 27 6.63 8.89 1.12
N ALA A 28 6.18 8.53 2.32
CA ALA A 28 6.02 9.46 3.43
C ALA A 28 7.38 9.85 4.04
N LEU A 29 7.42 10.97 4.75
CA LEU A 29 8.61 11.36 5.50
C LEU A 29 8.81 10.40 6.69
N MET A 30 10.00 9.83 6.77
CA MET A 30 10.37 8.91 7.85
C MET A 30 10.52 9.70 9.16
N PRO A 31 9.98 9.23 10.31
CA PRO A 31 10.17 9.89 11.58
C PRO A 31 11.52 9.50 12.19
N ASP A 32 12.10 10.38 13.02
CA ASP A 32 13.39 10.19 13.67
C ASP A 32 13.51 8.85 14.42
N PRO A 33 12.50 8.35 15.16
CA PRO A 33 12.61 7.04 15.84
C PRO A 33 12.83 5.87 14.86
N VAL A 34 12.30 5.94 13.64
CA VAL A 34 12.49 4.91 12.60
C VAL A 34 13.84 5.08 11.92
N PHE A 35 14.23 6.32 11.62
CA PHE A 35 15.54 6.64 11.04
C PHE A 35 16.68 6.22 11.95
N SER A 36 16.56 6.45 13.27
CA SER A 36 17.55 6.06 14.26
C SER A 36 17.78 4.55 14.34
N VAL A 37 16.72 3.74 14.20
CA VAL A 37 16.87 2.27 14.14
C VAL A 37 17.57 1.86 12.84
N LEU A 38 17.20 2.45 11.69
CA LEU A 38 17.83 2.15 10.41
C LEU A 38 19.34 2.40 10.44
N THR A 39 19.73 3.60 10.87
CA THR A 39 21.14 4.01 10.93
C THR A 39 21.93 3.29 12.01
N GLY A 40 21.31 3.04 13.16
CA GLY A 40 21.91 2.27 14.24
C GLY A 40 22.21 0.82 13.87
N TYR A 41 21.34 0.19 13.10
CA TYR A 41 21.58 -1.17 12.58
C TYR A 41 22.75 -1.19 11.58
N LEU A 42 22.77 -0.27 10.63
CA LEU A 42 23.88 -0.13 9.68
C LEU A 42 25.21 0.15 10.37
N GLU A 43 25.21 0.95 11.45
CA GLU A 43 26.40 1.19 12.25
C GLU A 43 26.84 -0.08 13.00
N ALA A 44 25.92 -0.90 13.49
CA ALA A 44 26.24 -2.19 14.10
C ALA A 44 26.92 -3.13 13.08
N GLU A 45 26.36 -3.26 11.86
CA GLU A 45 26.98 -4.03 10.77
C GLU A 45 28.39 -3.53 10.46
N ARG A 46 28.59 -2.22 10.41
CA ARG A 46 29.88 -1.59 10.11
C ARG A 46 30.95 -1.90 11.15
N VAL A 47 30.58 -2.02 12.43
CA VAL A 47 31.54 -2.15 13.53
C VAL A 47 31.75 -3.59 14.00
N MET A 48 30.79 -4.50 13.81
CA MET A 48 30.90 -5.88 14.28
C MET A 48 30.78 -6.95 13.18
N GLY A 49 30.35 -6.60 11.98
CA GLY A 49 30.10 -7.53 10.89
C GLY A 49 28.61 -7.83 10.72
N GLY A 50 28.19 -8.22 9.52
CA GLY A 50 26.76 -8.40 9.19
C GLY A 50 26.09 -9.53 9.98
N TYR A 51 26.69 -10.72 10.00
CA TYR A 51 26.13 -11.88 10.73
C TYR A 51 26.16 -11.70 12.24
N GLU A 52 27.18 -11.04 12.75
CA GLU A 52 27.32 -10.73 14.19
C GLU A 52 26.28 -9.70 14.61
N ALA A 53 26.01 -8.69 13.77
CA ALA A 53 24.96 -7.70 14.00
C ALA A 53 23.57 -8.35 13.96
N GLU A 54 23.32 -9.24 12.98
CA GLU A 54 22.07 -10.01 12.89
C GLU A 54 21.84 -10.81 14.18
N ALA A 55 22.82 -11.56 14.63
CA ALA A 55 22.72 -12.35 15.86
C ALA A 55 22.50 -11.47 17.11
N ALA A 56 23.23 -10.36 17.23
CA ALA A 56 23.11 -9.44 18.38
C ALA A 56 21.77 -8.69 18.41
N LEU A 57 21.20 -8.38 17.25
CA LEU A 57 19.97 -7.59 17.09
C LEU A 57 18.75 -8.45 16.72
N ALA A 58 18.84 -9.78 16.83
CA ALA A 58 17.76 -10.71 16.52
C ALA A 58 16.39 -10.32 17.14
N PRO A 59 16.29 -9.83 18.41
CA PRO A 59 15.03 -9.39 18.97
C PRO A 59 14.38 -8.22 18.19
N GLN A 60 15.17 -7.32 17.57
CA GLN A 60 14.65 -6.23 16.75
C GLN A 60 14.10 -6.77 15.42
N LEU A 61 14.73 -7.80 14.85
CA LEU A 61 14.27 -8.47 13.63
C LEU A 61 12.99 -9.28 13.90
N ASP A 62 12.93 -10.00 15.03
CA ASP A 62 11.73 -10.74 15.43
C ASP A 62 10.53 -9.82 15.72
N ARG A 63 10.79 -8.57 16.12
CA ARG A 63 9.75 -7.56 16.30
C ARG A 63 8.99 -7.26 15.00
N PHE A 64 9.60 -7.45 13.83
CA PHE A 64 8.91 -7.34 12.55
C PHE A 64 7.68 -8.26 12.50
N TYR A 65 7.85 -9.52 12.83
CA TYR A 65 6.78 -10.53 12.78
C TYR A 65 5.72 -10.28 13.84
N THR A 66 6.14 -10.09 15.07
CA THR A 66 5.20 -9.85 16.18
C THR A 66 4.49 -8.50 16.08
N GLY A 67 5.16 -7.48 15.53
CA GLY A 67 4.58 -6.16 15.29
C GLY A 67 3.50 -6.20 14.22
N PHE A 68 3.79 -6.79 13.06
CA PHE A 68 2.79 -6.94 11.99
C PHE A 68 1.65 -7.89 12.39
N ALA A 69 1.94 -8.96 13.13
CA ALA A 69 0.90 -9.84 13.66
C ALA A 69 -0.08 -9.07 14.55
N ALA A 70 0.42 -8.25 15.46
CA ALA A 70 -0.42 -7.41 16.31
C ALA A 70 -1.18 -6.35 15.51
N LEU A 71 -0.53 -5.70 14.50
CA LEU A 71 -1.16 -4.71 13.63
C LEU A 71 -2.33 -5.31 12.85
N LEU A 72 -2.14 -6.50 12.28
CA LEU A 72 -3.12 -7.16 11.40
C LEU A 72 -4.12 -8.06 12.14
N GLY A 73 -3.84 -8.40 13.40
CA GLY A 73 -4.67 -9.31 14.21
C GLY A 73 -4.52 -10.77 13.82
N VAL A 74 -3.30 -11.22 13.55
CA VAL A 74 -2.97 -12.57 13.09
C VAL A 74 -1.80 -13.13 13.91
N GLU A 75 -1.35 -14.37 13.60
CA GLU A 75 -0.21 -14.98 14.25
C GLU A 75 1.12 -14.58 13.58
N ALA A 76 2.21 -14.49 14.36
CA ALA A 76 3.52 -14.11 13.84
C ALA A 76 4.06 -15.09 12.77
N GLY A 77 3.66 -16.37 12.83
CA GLY A 77 4.00 -17.38 11.83
C GLY A 77 3.33 -17.20 10.47
N GLU A 78 2.34 -16.31 10.37
CA GLU A 78 1.63 -15.97 9.13
C GLU A 78 2.23 -14.73 8.44
N ILE A 79 3.29 -14.13 9.02
CA ILE A 79 3.96 -12.93 8.49
C ILE A 79 5.29 -13.29 7.85
N ALA A 80 5.56 -12.70 6.68
CA ALA A 80 6.84 -12.75 5.99
C ALA A 80 7.31 -11.36 5.58
N TYR A 81 8.62 -11.16 5.59
CA TYR A 81 9.27 -9.96 5.05
C TYR A 81 9.35 -10.05 3.52
N ALA A 82 9.22 -8.92 2.85
CA ALA A 82 9.48 -8.78 1.42
C ALA A 82 10.14 -7.42 1.13
N GLU A 83 10.89 -7.32 0.03
CA GLU A 83 11.57 -6.09 -0.38
C GLU A 83 10.57 -5.03 -0.90
N SER A 84 9.36 -5.43 -1.24
CA SER A 84 8.29 -4.54 -1.69
C SER A 84 6.93 -5.25 -1.68
N ALA A 85 5.84 -4.46 -1.70
CA ALA A 85 4.50 -5.02 -1.87
C ALA A 85 4.33 -5.81 -3.17
N THR A 86 4.98 -5.41 -4.27
CA THR A 86 4.93 -6.15 -5.53
C THR A 86 5.55 -7.54 -5.36
N ARG A 87 6.73 -7.66 -4.70
CA ARG A 87 7.32 -8.97 -4.42
C ARG A 87 6.47 -9.82 -3.49
N ALA A 88 5.88 -9.21 -2.46
CA ALA A 88 4.95 -9.89 -1.57
C ALA A 88 3.73 -10.44 -2.35
N TRP A 89 3.12 -9.62 -3.20
CA TRP A 89 1.97 -9.99 -4.01
C TRP A 89 2.32 -11.09 -5.01
N ASP A 90 3.41 -10.90 -5.76
CA ASP A 90 3.91 -11.86 -6.76
C ASP A 90 4.22 -13.23 -6.12
N SER A 91 4.82 -13.24 -4.93
CA SER A 91 5.24 -14.48 -4.26
C SER A 91 4.06 -15.43 -4.02
N VAL A 92 2.91 -14.92 -3.57
CA VAL A 92 1.72 -15.76 -3.37
C VAL A 92 0.96 -16.02 -4.66
N PHE A 93 0.89 -15.02 -5.56
CA PHE A 93 0.19 -15.18 -6.83
C PHE A 93 0.82 -16.28 -7.69
N TYR A 94 2.15 -16.28 -7.82
CA TYR A 94 2.87 -17.31 -8.58
C TYR A 94 3.00 -18.65 -7.84
N ALA A 95 2.79 -18.68 -6.52
CA ALA A 95 2.76 -19.92 -5.73
C ALA A 95 1.46 -20.73 -5.88
N LEU A 96 0.42 -20.14 -6.43
CA LEU A 96 -0.86 -20.83 -6.65
C LEU A 96 -0.74 -21.86 -7.79
N PRO A 97 -1.37 -23.04 -7.65
CA PRO A 97 -1.30 -24.13 -8.65
C PRO A 97 -2.22 -23.85 -9.86
N TRP A 98 -1.90 -22.81 -10.63
CA TRP A 98 -2.68 -22.39 -11.78
C TRP A 98 -2.78 -23.45 -12.87
N ALA A 99 -3.99 -23.72 -13.33
CA ALA A 99 -4.31 -24.55 -14.49
C ALA A 99 -4.96 -23.72 -15.62
N GLU A 100 -4.94 -24.25 -16.84
CA GLU A 100 -5.61 -23.64 -17.98
C GLU A 100 -7.12 -23.48 -17.71
N GLY A 101 -7.66 -22.31 -17.97
CA GLY A 101 -9.06 -21.98 -17.74
C GLY A 101 -9.42 -21.60 -16.30
N ASP A 102 -8.50 -21.66 -15.33
CA ASP A 102 -8.72 -21.10 -14.00
C ASP A 102 -8.95 -19.59 -14.10
N GLU A 103 -9.90 -19.07 -13.33
CA GLU A 103 -10.29 -17.67 -13.37
C GLU A 103 -9.70 -16.88 -12.20
N VAL A 104 -9.20 -15.68 -12.49
CA VAL A 104 -8.85 -14.67 -11.50
C VAL A 104 -9.74 -13.44 -11.72
N ILE A 105 -10.41 -12.99 -10.65
CA ILE A 105 -11.21 -11.76 -10.66
C ILE A 105 -10.34 -10.61 -10.17
N ILE A 106 -10.28 -9.53 -10.97
CA ILE A 106 -9.61 -8.28 -10.68
C ILE A 106 -10.58 -7.10 -10.80
N HIS A 107 -10.17 -5.91 -10.38
CA HIS A 107 -10.95 -4.68 -10.54
C HIS A 107 -10.18 -3.65 -11.38
N ALA A 108 -10.90 -2.82 -12.15
CA ALA A 108 -10.31 -1.77 -13.00
C ALA A 108 -9.34 -0.84 -12.30
N SER A 109 -9.50 -0.63 -10.99
CA SER A 109 -8.66 0.22 -10.16
C SER A 109 -7.43 -0.48 -9.58
N ASP A 110 -7.19 -1.76 -9.87
CA ASP A 110 -6.05 -2.51 -9.34
C ASP A 110 -4.71 -1.92 -9.80
N TYR A 111 -3.68 -2.17 -8.99
CA TYR A 111 -2.36 -1.65 -9.28
C TYR A 111 -1.75 -2.32 -10.51
N GLY A 112 -1.24 -1.52 -11.45
CA GLY A 112 -0.78 -2.01 -12.75
C GLY A 112 0.28 -3.12 -12.69
N SER A 113 1.13 -3.18 -11.65
CA SER A 113 2.07 -4.30 -11.50
C SER A 113 1.33 -5.62 -11.22
N ASN A 114 0.28 -5.60 -10.40
CA ASN A 114 -0.52 -6.78 -10.11
C ASN A 114 -1.23 -7.26 -11.41
N THR A 115 -1.81 -6.33 -12.16
CA THR A 115 -2.41 -6.63 -13.46
C THR A 115 -1.40 -7.23 -14.46
N LEU A 116 -0.15 -6.71 -14.50
CA LEU A 116 0.90 -7.27 -15.35
C LEU A 116 1.25 -8.71 -14.98
N SER A 117 1.31 -9.06 -13.70
CA SER A 117 1.56 -10.43 -13.24
C SER A 117 0.42 -11.37 -13.64
N VAL A 118 -0.84 -10.91 -13.53
CA VAL A 118 -2.02 -11.66 -13.99
C VAL A 118 -1.98 -11.88 -15.49
N MET A 119 -1.68 -10.85 -16.31
CA MET A 119 -1.53 -10.96 -17.77
C MET A 119 -0.38 -11.91 -18.15
N GLN A 120 0.73 -11.90 -17.39
CA GLN A 120 1.83 -12.81 -17.63
C GLN A 120 1.41 -14.27 -17.38
N MET A 121 0.64 -14.52 -16.29
CA MET A 121 0.13 -15.87 -16.01
C MET A 121 -0.90 -16.32 -17.03
N GLN A 122 -1.75 -15.42 -17.53
CA GLN A 122 -2.63 -15.71 -18.68
C GLN A 122 -1.82 -16.20 -19.88
N ALA A 123 -0.74 -15.49 -20.24
CA ALA A 123 0.11 -15.89 -21.37
C ALA A 123 0.86 -17.21 -21.13
N ARG A 124 1.25 -17.51 -19.87
CA ARG A 124 2.04 -18.70 -19.52
C ARG A 124 1.21 -19.95 -19.27
N ARG A 125 0.03 -19.81 -18.69
CA ARG A 125 -0.78 -20.91 -18.16
C ARG A 125 -2.21 -20.94 -18.69
N GLY A 126 -2.63 -19.96 -19.51
CA GLY A 126 -3.97 -19.91 -20.05
C GLY A 126 -5.06 -19.63 -19.03
N ILE A 127 -4.74 -18.97 -17.92
CA ILE A 127 -5.76 -18.50 -16.97
C ILE A 127 -6.65 -17.43 -17.60
N VAL A 128 -7.86 -17.26 -17.10
CA VAL A 128 -8.84 -16.30 -17.57
C VAL A 128 -8.96 -15.11 -16.64
N ILE A 129 -8.71 -13.91 -17.16
CA ILE A 129 -8.89 -12.68 -16.42
C ILE A 129 -10.36 -12.27 -16.47
N ARG A 130 -10.99 -12.06 -15.32
CA ARG A 130 -12.34 -11.56 -15.18
C ARG A 130 -12.29 -10.20 -14.48
N GLU A 131 -12.64 -9.13 -15.19
CA GLU A 131 -12.71 -7.79 -14.59
C GLU A 131 -14.10 -7.58 -13.99
N CYS A 132 -14.17 -7.39 -12.66
CA CYS A 132 -15.39 -7.05 -11.96
C CYS A 132 -15.73 -5.57 -12.22
N PRO A 133 -16.98 -5.23 -12.60
CA PRO A 133 -17.37 -3.86 -12.82
C PRO A 133 -17.32 -3.01 -11.56
N SER A 134 -17.27 -1.69 -11.74
CA SER A 134 -17.46 -0.71 -10.67
C SER A 134 -18.94 -0.44 -10.44
N ASP A 135 -19.31 -0.14 -9.20
CA ASP A 135 -20.60 0.43 -8.86
C ASP A 135 -20.69 1.91 -9.27
N GLY A 136 -21.81 2.56 -9.01
CA GLY A 136 -22.04 3.98 -9.33
C GLY A 136 -21.09 4.95 -8.61
N SER A 137 -20.36 4.51 -7.58
CA SER A 137 -19.36 5.30 -6.86
C SER A 137 -17.93 5.09 -7.39
N GLY A 138 -17.69 4.09 -8.25
CA GLY A 138 -16.39 3.68 -8.75
C GLY A 138 -15.72 2.58 -7.93
N GLN A 139 -16.34 2.13 -6.81
CA GLN A 139 -15.86 0.98 -6.02
C GLN A 139 -16.21 -0.33 -6.73
N ILE A 140 -15.55 -1.45 -6.37
CA ILE A 140 -15.93 -2.77 -6.87
C ILE A 140 -17.40 -3.03 -6.56
N ASP A 141 -18.18 -3.43 -7.58
CA ASP A 141 -19.58 -3.83 -7.40
C ASP A 141 -19.66 -5.22 -6.77
N VAL A 142 -20.00 -5.26 -5.49
CA VAL A 142 -20.06 -6.50 -4.72
C VAL A 142 -21.19 -7.43 -5.16
N GLY A 143 -22.28 -6.89 -5.72
CA GLY A 143 -23.37 -7.69 -6.27
C GLY A 143 -22.95 -8.37 -7.58
N ALA A 144 -22.28 -7.63 -8.45
CA ALA A 144 -21.69 -8.17 -9.67
C ALA A 144 -20.59 -9.19 -9.35
N LEU A 145 -19.74 -8.92 -8.35
CA LEU A 145 -18.71 -9.85 -7.89
C LEU A 145 -19.31 -11.20 -7.50
N ASP A 146 -20.35 -11.20 -6.65
CA ASP A 146 -21.01 -12.42 -6.20
C ASP A 146 -21.57 -13.23 -7.38
N ALA A 147 -22.22 -12.56 -8.33
CA ALA A 147 -22.77 -13.17 -9.53
C ALA A 147 -21.71 -13.68 -10.54
N MET A 148 -20.48 -13.15 -10.51
CA MET A 148 -19.39 -13.52 -11.41
C MET A 148 -18.68 -14.81 -11.02
N ILE A 149 -18.73 -15.21 -9.75
CA ILE A 149 -17.97 -16.36 -9.26
C ILE A 149 -18.48 -17.65 -9.91
N SER A 150 -17.56 -18.45 -10.42
CA SER A 150 -17.81 -19.73 -11.07
C SER A 150 -17.03 -20.85 -10.39
N ALA A 151 -17.29 -22.09 -10.77
CA ALA A 151 -16.51 -23.25 -10.32
C ALA A 151 -15.01 -23.19 -10.72
N ARG A 152 -14.64 -22.31 -11.65
CA ARG A 152 -13.25 -22.09 -12.11
C ARG A 152 -12.58 -20.90 -11.41
N THR A 153 -13.30 -20.08 -10.68
CA THR A 153 -12.74 -18.93 -9.97
C THR A 153 -11.82 -19.43 -8.84
N ARG A 154 -10.53 -19.05 -8.89
CA ARG A 154 -9.51 -19.45 -7.91
C ARG A 154 -9.10 -18.33 -6.99
N LEU A 155 -9.11 -17.10 -7.50
CA LEU A 155 -8.61 -15.95 -6.76
C LEU A 155 -9.44 -14.70 -7.08
N ILE A 156 -9.72 -13.94 -6.04
CA ILE A 156 -10.12 -12.54 -6.13
C ILE A 156 -8.92 -11.70 -5.69
N SER A 157 -8.44 -10.79 -6.55
CA SER A 157 -7.44 -9.79 -6.21
C SER A 157 -8.10 -8.43 -6.12
N LEU A 158 -7.77 -7.65 -5.09
CA LEU A 158 -8.33 -6.33 -4.88
C LEU A 158 -7.32 -5.38 -4.26
N SER A 159 -7.13 -4.21 -4.88
CA SER A 159 -6.48 -3.08 -4.22
C SER A 159 -7.45 -2.44 -3.24
N HIS A 160 -7.13 -2.49 -1.93
CA HIS A 160 -7.98 -1.91 -0.88
C HIS A 160 -8.16 -0.40 -1.08
N VAL A 161 -7.04 0.32 -1.29
CA VAL A 161 -7.04 1.74 -1.66
C VAL A 161 -6.23 1.90 -2.94
N PRO A 162 -6.87 2.16 -4.08
CA PRO A 162 -6.16 2.38 -5.34
C PRO A 162 -5.21 3.56 -5.30
N THR A 163 -4.07 3.43 -5.97
CA THR A 163 -3.01 4.46 -5.97
C THR A 163 -3.38 5.73 -6.73
N GLN A 164 -4.33 5.65 -7.65
CA GLN A 164 -4.81 6.74 -8.50
C GLN A 164 -5.94 7.56 -7.90
N GLY A 165 -6.35 7.29 -6.67
CA GLY A 165 -7.40 8.05 -5.98
C GLY A 165 -7.52 7.66 -4.52
N GLY A 166 -8.38 8.36 -3.79
CA GLY A 166 -8.61 8.15 -2.35
C GLY A 166 -9.70 7.13 -2.02
N MET A 167 -10.27 6.47 -3.00
CA MET A 167 -11.34 5.48 -2.84
C MET A 167 -10.91 4.33 -1.93
N VAL A 168 -11.79 3.89 -1.05
CA VAL A 168 -11.59 2.68 -0.22
C VAL A 168 -12.56 1.62 -0.69
N ASN A 169 -12.07 0.55 -1.29
CA ASN A 169 -12.90 -0.58 -1.71
C ASN A 169 -13.46 -1.34 -0.50
N PRO A 170 -14.66 -1.93 -0.60
CA PRO A 170 -15.35 -2.63 0.50
C PRO A 170 -14.75 -4.02 0.76
N ALA A 171 -13.48 -4.09 1.21
CA ALA A 171 -12.71 -5.32 1.35
C ALA A 171 -13.39 -6.36 2.25
N GLU A 172 -14.06 -5.92 3.33
CA GLU A 172 -14.79 -6.81 4.23
C GLU A 172 -16.00 -7.48 3.53
N GLN A 173 -16.63 -6.79 2.58
CA GLN A 173 -17.74 -7.38 1.81
C GLN A 173 -17.19 -8.38 0.79
N VAL A 174 -16.09 -8.04 0.12
CA VAL A 174 -15.40 -8.94 -0.81
C VAL A 174 -14.93 -10.22 -0.10
N GLY A 175 -14.33 -10.09 1.09
CA GLY A 175 -13.89 -11.25 1.87
C GLY A 175 -15.04 -12.16 2.34
N ARG A 176 -16.22 -11.59 2.68
CA ARG A 176 -17.41 -12.41 2.99
C ARG A 176 -17.88 -13.22 1.76
N ILE A 177 -17.89 -12.59 0.58
CA ILE A 177 -18.26 -13.25 -0.68
C ILE A 177 -17.23 -14.34 -1.01
N ALA A 178 -15.93 -14.02 -0.99
CA ALA A 178 -14.85 -14.96 -1.26
C ALA A 178 -14.97 -16.22 -0.39
N ARG A 179 -15.18 -16.02 0.91
CA ARG A 179 -15.34 -17.11 1.89
C ARG A 179 -16.60 -17.94 1.64
N ALA A 180 -17.73 -17.30 1.31
CA ALA A 180 -18.99 -18.00 1.04
C ALA A 180 -18.88 -18.95 -0.16
N HIS A 181 -18.04 -18.58 -1.15
CA HIS A 181 -17.80 -19.39 -2.35
C HIS A 181 -16.54 -20.27 -2.26
N GLY A 182 -15.76 -20.21 -1.17
CA GLY A 182 -14.51 -20.96 -1.02
C GLY A 182 -13.41 -20.52 -2.00
N VAL A 183 -13.45 -19.28 -2.45
CA VAL A 183 -12.47 -18.66 -3.37
C VAL A 183 -11.42 -17.91 -2.54
N LEU A 184 -10.16 -17.99 -2.94
CA LEU A 184 -9.07 -17.28 -2.27
C LEU A 184 -9.16 -15.76 -2.50
N PHE A 185 -8.77 -14.99 -1.48
CA PHE A 185 -8.77 -13.53 -1.53
C PHE A 185 -7.40 -12.95 -1.21
N LEU A 186 -6.80 -12.24 -2.19
CA LEU A 186 -5.54 -11.51 -2.08
C LEU A 186 -5.82 -10.00 -2.03
N LEU A 187 -5.51 -9.38 -0.88
CA LEU A 187 -5.68 -7.96 -0.65
C LEU A 187 -4.37 -7.21 -0.87
N ASP A 188 -4.33 -6.26 -1.79
CA ASP A 188 -3.26 -5.27 -1.87
C ASP A 188 -3.57 -4.12 -0.88
N ALA A 189 -2.92 -4.16 0.28
CA ALA A 189 -3.05 -3.17 1.34
C ALA A 189 -1.94 -2.09 1.28
N CYS A 190 -1.26 -1.96 0.13
CA CYS A 190 -0.10 -1.10 -0.08
C CYS A 190 -0.37 0.37 0.28
N GLN A 191 -1.57 0.86 0.09
CA GLN A 191 -1.96 2.22 0.44
C GLN A 191 -2.75 2.30 1.76
N SER A 192 -3.31 1.19 2.24
CA SER A 192 -4.15 1.22 3.45
C SER A 192 -3.36 1.06 4.75
N LEU A 193 -2.29 0.25 4.77
CA LEU A 193 -1.47 0.08 5.99
C LEU A 193 -0.88 1.40 6.47
N GLY A 194 -1.17 1.75 7.72
CA GLY A 194 -0.72 2.98 8.38
C GLY A 194 -1.66 4.18 8.23
N GLN A 195 -2.72 4.10 7.40
CA GLN A 195 -3.77 5.12 7.35
C GLN A 195 -5.19 4.58 7.59
N ILE A 196 -5.39 3.30 7.50
CA ILE A 196 -6.64 2.60 7.81
C ILE A 196 -6.33 1.51 8.82
N ASP A 197 -7.21 1.28 9.77
CA ASP A 197 -7.11 0.15 10.70
C ASP A 197 -7.49 -1.14 9.96
N VAL A 198 -6.48 -1.81 9.43
CA VAL A 198 -6.63 -3.02 8.61
C VAL A 198 -6.51 -4.25 9.51
N ARG A 199 -7.62 -4.96 9.70
CA ARG A 199 -7.66 -6.19 10.50
C ARG A 199 -8.03 -7.37 9.61
N VAL A 200 -7.13 -8.34 9.49
CA VAL A 200 -7.36 -9.54 8.66
C VAL A 200 -8.60 -10.34 9.09
N PRO A 201 -8.87 -10.56 10.39
CA PRO A 201 -10.08 -11.28 10.82
C PRO A 201 -11.39 -10.62 10.36
N ASP A 202 -11.42 -9.28 10.28
CA ASP A 202 -12.60 -8.53 9.86
C ASP A 202 -12.79 -8.57 8.35
N ILE A 203 -11.67 -8.46 7.60
CA ILE A 203 -11.66 -8.50 6.14
C ILE A 203 -11.85 -9.94 5.63
N GLY A 204 -11.14 -10.91 6.22
CA GLY A 204 -11.20 -12.31 5.83
C GLY A 204 -10.45 -12.62 4.54
N CYS A 205 -9.37 -11.91 4.25
CA CYS A 205 -8.46 -12.27 3.16
C CYS A 205 -7.52 -13.42 3.57
N ASP A 206 -7.13 -14.22 2.58
CA ASP A 206 -6.17 -15.31 2.75
C ASP A 206 -4.73 -14.83 2.62
N PHE A 207 -4.54 -13.75 1.87
CA PHE A 207 -3.25 -13.11 1.62
C PHE A 207 -3.39 -11.59 1.70
N LEU A 208 -2.32 -10.94 2.19
CA LEU A 208 -2.23 -9.48 2.17
C LEU A 208 -0.80 -9.06 1.82
N SER A 209 -0.67 -8.13 0.88
CA SER A 209 0.60 -7.48 0.55
C SER A 209 0.63 -6.03 1.01
N GLY A 210 1.79 -5.56 1.49
CA GLY A 210 1.96 -4.19 1.94
C GLY A 210 3.38 -3.65 1.76
N THR A 211 3.56 -2.33 1.88
CA THR A 211 4.87 -1.67 1.75
C THR A 211 5.16 -0.74 2.92
N GLY A 212 6.43 -0.66 3.35
CA GLY A 212 6.84 0.16 4.48
C GLY A 212 6.84 1.67 4.22
N ARG A 213 7.25 2.10 3.03
CA ARG A 213 7.59 3.50 2.72
C ARG A 213 6.43 4.49 2.64
N LYS A 214 5.19 4.04 2.60
CA LYS A 214 4.01 4.89 2.43
C LYS A 214 3.47 5.32 3.81
N PHE A 215 2.22 5.02 4.11
CA PHE A 215 1.58 5.49 5.34
C PHE A 215 2.11 4.87 6.65
N LEU A 216 2.86 3.75 6.58
CA LEU A 216 3.64 3.26 7.73
C LEU A 216 4.90 4.08 8.02
N ARG A 217 5.39 4.89 7.07
CA ARG A 217 6.58 5.75 7.21
C ARG A 217 7.89 4.99 7.45
N GLY A 218 7.94 3.73 7.02
CA GLY A 218 9.14 2.89 7.04
C GLY A 218 10.09 3.18 5.87
N PRO A 219 11.24 2.49 5.80
CA PRO A 219 12.22 2.66 4.73
C PRO A 219 11.70 2.14 3.38
N ARG A 220 12.32 2.62 2.30
CA ARG A 220 12.16 2.05 0.96
C ARG A 220 12.86 0.68 0.89
N GLY A 221 12.41 -0.17 -0.03
CA GLY A 221 12.96 -1.53 -0.16
C GLY A 221 12.48 -2.46 0.95
N THR A 222 11.31 -2.17 1.53
CA THR A 222 10.69 -2.99 2.58
C THR A 222 9.20 -3.18 2.33
N GLY A 223 8.70 -4.35 2.69
CA GLY A 223 7.29 -4.71 2.59
C GLY A 223 6.95 -5.86 3.53
N VAL A 224 5.70 -6.23 3.53
CA VAL A 224 5.14 -7.32 4.32
C VAL A 224 4.24 -8.18 3.46
N LEU A 225 4.26 -9.48 3.72
CA LEU A 225 3.33 -10.47 3.23
C LEU A 225 2.66 -11.13 4.43
N TYR A 226 1.33 -11.20 4.40
CA TYR A 226 0.55 -12.10 5.24
C TYR A 226 0.07 -13.28 4.40
N VAL A 227 0.20 -14.49 4.95
CA VAL A 227 -0.31 -15.74 4.37
C VAL A 227 -1.03 -16.52 5.45
N GLY A 228 -2.32 -16.72 5.31
CA GLY A 228 -3.13 -17.47 6.26
C GLY A 228 -2.60 -18.90 6.41
N ALA A 229 -2.46 -19.39 7.65
CA ALA A 229 -1.92 -20.71 7.94
C ALA A 229 -2.69 -21.84 7.23
N HIS A 230 -4.00 -21.69 7.06
CA HIS A 230 -4.90 -22.67 6.44
C HIS A 230 -4.70 -22.87 4.92
N VAL A 231 -3.95 -21.98 4.25
CA VAL A 231 -3.68 -22.07 2.81
C VAL A 231 -2.24 -22.49 2.47
N LEU A 232 -1.34 -22.51 3.46
CA LEU A 232 0.10 -22.74 3.23
C LEU A 232 0.43 -24.04 2.47
N ASP A 233 -0.29 -25.12 2.76
CA ASP A 233 -0.04 -26.43 2.13
C ASP A 233 -0.53 -26.49 0.67
N ARG A 234 -1.24 -25.47 0.20
CA ARG A 234 -1.72 -25.34 -1.18
C ARG A 234 -0.78 -24.53 -2.07
N LEU A 235 0.31 -24.01 -1.49
CA LEU A 235 1.21 -23.06 -2.15
C LEU A 235 2.57 -23.71 -2.41
N ASP A 236 3.11 -23.42 -3.61
CA ASP A 236 4.48 -23.78 -3.99
C ASP A 236 5.25 -22.47 -4.27
N PRO A 237 6.01 -21.95 -3.28
CA PRO A 237 6.73 -20.69 -3.44
C PRO A 237 7.63 -20.69 -4.68
N PRO A 238 7.61 -19.62 -5.51
CA PRO A 238 8.32 -19.58 -6.78
C PRO A 238 9.85 -19.50 -6.64
N PHE A 239 10.34 -19.20 -5.44
CA PHE A 239 11.76 -19.14 -5.12
C PHE A 239 12.07 -19.99 -3.91
N ILE A 240 13.25 -20.64 -3.91
CA ILE A 240 13.71 -21.51 -2.84
C ILE A 240 15.19 -21.24 -2.55
N ASP A 241 15.54 -21.15 -1.26
CA ASP A 241 16.90 -21.06 -0.78
C ASP A 241 17.06 -21.74 0.60
N GLY A 242 18.25 -21.60 1.23
CA GLY A 242 18.54 -22.21 2.52
C GLY A 242 17.78 -21.59 3.72
N HIS A 243 17.10 -20.46 3.53
CA HIS A 243 16.22 -19.85 4.53
C HIS A 243 14.78 -20.39 4.39
N SER A 244 14.30 -20.45 3.17
CA SER A 244 12.90 -20.82 2.87
C SER A 244 12.64 -22.34 2.96
N ALA A 245 13.70 -23.17 2.83
CA ALA A 245 13.58 -24.62 2.88
C ALA A 245 14.87 -25.32 3.36
N LYS A 246 14.74 -26.58 3.78
CA LYS A 246 15.86 -27.41 4.20
C LYS A 246 15.93 -28.67 3.35
N VAL A 247 17.15 -29.10 2.96
CA VAL A 247 17.36 -30.38 2.28
C VAL A 247 16.94 -31.53 3.20
N ALA A 248 16.14 -32.46 2.70
CA ALA A 248 15.63 -33.60 3.44
C ALA A 248 15.67 -34.87 2.56
N GLY A 249 16.67 -35.69 2.76
CA GLY A 249 16.91 -36.89 1.93
C GLY A 249 17.20 -36.50 0.47
N ALA A 250 16.45 -37.04 -0.48
CA ALA A 250 16.54 -36.69 -1.90
C ALA A 250 15.66 -35.51 -2.33
N GLY A 251 15.02 -34.81 -1.38
CA GLY A 251 14.14 -33.67 -1.62
C GLY A 251 14.41 -32.56 -0.63
N PHE A 252 13.39 -31.78 -0.35
CA PHE A 252 13.43 -30.68 0.62
C PHE A 252 12.13 -30.57 1.43
N LYS A 253 12.18 -29.84 2.52
CA LYS A 253 11.02 -29.43 3.31
C LYS A 253 11.00 -27.92 3.41
N TRP A 254 9.83 -27.32 3.13
CA TRP A 254 9.61 -25.90 3.36
C TRP A 254 9.76 -25.53 4.83
N GLU A 255 10.27 -24.35 5.10
CA GLU A 255 10.24 -23.75 6.43
C GLU A 255 8.77 -23.57 6.86
N PRO A 256 8.44 -23.80 8.15
CA PRO A 256 7.08 -23.60 8.64
C PRO A 256 6.59 -22.16 8.50
N GLY A 257 5.29 -21.99 8.24
CA GLY A 257 4.65 -20.68 8.17
C GLY A 257 5.00 -19.87 6.92
N ALA A 258 4.71 -18.58 6.99
CA ALA A 258 4.90 -17.67 5.88
C ALA A 258 6.38 -17.34 5.58
N ARG A 259 7.31 -17.62 6.50
CA ARG A 259 8.74 -17.39 6.29
C ARG A 259 9.32 -18.18 5.11
N ARG A 260 8.63 -19.20 4.62
CA ARG A 260 8.98 -19.92 3.36
C ARG A 260 8.96 -19.04 2.11
N PHE A 261 8.41 -17.84 2.20
CA PHE A 261 8.38 -16.83 1.13
C PHE A 261 9.51 -15.80 1.22
N GLU A 262 10.35 -15.89 2.25
CA GLU A 262 11.50 -14.99 2.44
C GLU A 262 12.75 -15.53 1.76
N ALA A 263 13.65 -14.62 1.37
CA ALA A 263 14.99 -14.96 0.94
C ALA A 263 15.97 -14.97 2.14
N PHE A 264 17.06 -15.72 2.01
CA PHE A 264 18.15 -15.73 3.00
C PHE A 264 18.78 -14.35 3.14
N GLU A 265 19.12 -13.72 2.02
CA GLU A 265 19.70 -12.37 2.02
C GLU A 265 18.61 -11.32 2.01
N GLN A 266 18.60 -10.46 3.03
CA GLN A 266 17.57 -9.46 3.26
C GLN A 266 18.19 -8.10 3.64
N ASN A 267 17.41 -7.03 3.50
CA ASN A 267 17.73 -5.73 4.07
C ASN A 267 17.38 -5.72 5.57
N PHE A 268 18.26 -6.28 6.42
CA PHE A 268 18.02 -6.42 7.86
C PHE A 268 17.84 -5.07 8.56
N ALA A 269 18.65 -4.07 8.23
CA ALA A 269 18.49 -2.71 8.73
C ALA A 269 17.11 -2.13 8.37
N GLY A 270 16.67 -2.34 7.14
CA GLY A 270 15.34 -1.95 6.68
C GLY A 270 14.22 -2.70 7.39
N LYS A 271 14.37 -4.00 7.64
CA LYS A 271 13.42 -4.86 8.35
C LYS A 271 13.23 -4.40 9.80
N ALA A 272 14.33 -4.17 10.54
CA ALA A 272 14.30 -3.64 11.89
C ALA A 272 13.64 -2.25 11.95
N ALA A 273 13.98 -1.37 11.02
CA ALA A 273 13.39 -0.04 10.93
C ALA A 273 11.89 -0.08 10.55
N LEU A 274 11.46 -1.03 9.71
CA LEU A 274 10.05 -1.20 9.40
C LEU A 274 9.27 -1.74 10.62
N ALA A 275 9.86 -2.65 11.41
CA ALA A 275 9.29 -3.07 12.69
C ALA A 275 9.06 -1.86 13.61
N ARG A 276 10.05 -0.97 13.73
CA ARG A 276 9.92 0.27 14.53
C ARG A 276 8.84 1.20 13.96
N ALA A 277 8.67 1.26 12.64
CA ALA A 277 7.61 2.05 12.00
C ALA A 277 6.20 1.51 12.35
N VAL A 278 6.04 0.20 12.41
CA VAL A 278 4.80 -0.44 12.88
C VAL A 278 4.53 -0.10 14.33
N ASP A 279 5.52 -0.24 15.20
CA ASP A 279 5.39 0.12 16.62
C ASP A 279 5.02 1.60 16.79
N TYR A 280 5.65 2.49 16.02
CA TYR A 280 5.36 3.92 16.04
C TYR A 280 3.91 4.23 15.64
N ALA A 281 3.39 3.54 14.61
CA ALA A 281 2.00 3.69 14.21
C ALA A 281 1.03 3.15 15.30
N MET A 282 1.37 2.02 15.94
CA MET A 282 0.57 1.44 17.01
C MET A 282 0.60 2.29 18.30
N GLU A 283 1.73 2.90 18.64
CA GLU A 283 1.86 3.85 19.77
C GLU A 283 0.94 5.08 19.61
N ILE A 284 0.73 5.54 18.38
CA ILE A 284 -0.21 6.62 18.07
C ILE A 284 -1.64 6.11 18.11
N GLY A 285 -1.85 4.89 17.66
CA GLY A 285 -3.13 4.23 17.48
C GLY A 285 -3.68 4.36 16.05
N LEU A 286 -3.95 3.23 15.40
CA LEU A 286 -4.46 3.20 14.02
C LEU A 286 -5.76 3.99 13.85
N PRO A 287 -6.77 3.88 14.74
CA PRO A 287 -7.98 4.68 14.65
C PRO A 287 -7.73 6.20 14.73
N VAL A 288 -6.74 6.63 15.51
CA VAL A 288 -6.35 8.06 15.63
C VAL A 288 -5.70 8.54 14.33
N LEU A 289 -4.81 7.73 13.75
CA LEU A 289 -4.19 8.02 12.45
C LEU A 289 -5.23 8.10 11.35
N GLU A 290 -6.14 7.13 11.26
CA GLU A 290 -7.21 7.09 10.27
C GLU A 290 -8.10 8.32 10.36
N ALA A 291 -8.63 8.62 11.55
CA ALA A 291 -9.51 9.78 11.75
C ALA A 291 -8.82 11.09 11.37
N ARG A 292 -7.54 11.25 11.74
CA ARG A 292 -6.77 12.46 11.44
C ARG A 292 -6.50 12.62 9.95
N ILE A 293 -6.05 11.55 9.29
CA ILE A 293 -5.74 11.56 7.86
C ILE A 293 -7.02 11.79 7.05
N ALA A 294 -8.12 11.12 7.41
CA ALA A 294 -9.42 11.32 6.75
C ALA A 294 -9.93 12.75 6.87
N ALA A 295 -9.83 13.37 8.07
CA ALA A 295 -10.24 14.76 8.29
C ALA A 295 -9.40 15.73 7.45
N LEU A 296 -8.07 15.61 7.45
CA LEU A 296 -7.18 16.45 6.63
C LEU A 296 -7.45 16.29 5.12
N ALA A 297 -7.69 15.05 4.67
CA ALA A 297 -8.00 14.80 3.27
C ALA A 297 -9.37 15.36 2.88
N ALA A 298 -10.35 15.35 3.78
CA ALA A 298 -11.66 15.98 3.56
C ALA A 298 -11.53 17.50 3.47
N GLU A 299 -10.76 18.12 4.36
CA GLU A 299 -10.42 19.56 4.32
C GLU A 299 -9.75 19.93 2.99
N LEU A 300 -8.73 19.17 2.57
CA LEU A 300 -8.03 19.38 1.31
C LEU A 300 -8.97 19.26 0.10
N ARG A 301 -9.88 18.26 0.08
CA ARG A 301 -10.87 18.08 -1.01
C ARG A 301 -11.80 19.29 -1.10
N ALA A 302 -12.36 19.70 0.02
CA ALA A 302 -13.27 20.84 0.08
C ALA A 302 -12.57 22.11 -0.41
N ALA A 303 -11.40 22.41 0.15
CA ALA A 303 -10.66 23.62 -0.21
C ALA A 303 -10.19 23.64 -1.69
N LEU A 304 -9.85 22.48 -2.27
CA LEU A 304 -9.53 22.39 -3.71
C LEU A 304 -10.77 22.56 -4.59
N ALA A 305 -11.93 22.06 -4.16
CA ALA A 305 -13.19 22.20 -4.91
C ALA A 305 -13.67 23.66 -4.98
N ASP A 306 -13.29 24.48 -4.00
CA ASP A 306 -13.61 25.91 -3.97
C ASP A 306 -12.70 26.75 -4.89
N VAL A 307 -11.61 26.18 -5.44
CA VAL A 307 -10.71 26.89 -6.37
C VAL A 307 -11.31 26.87 -7.78
N PRO A 308 -11.60 28.03 -8.40
CA PRO A 308 -12.11 28.09 -9.76
C PRO A 308 -11.23 27.30 -10.74
N GLY A 309 -11.85 26.52 -11.65
CA GLY A 309 -11.14 25.69 -12.64
C GLY A 309 -10.47 24.43 -12.09
N VAL A 310 -10.53 24.17 -10.78
CA VAL A 310 -10.08 22.90 -10.18
C VAL A 310 -11.25 21.92 -10.10
N THR A 311 -11.03 20.70 -10.52
CA THR A 311 -11.99 19.59 -10.34
C THR A 311 -11.36 18.47 -9.53
N VAL A 312 -11.91 18.18 -8.35
CA VAL A 312 -11.54 17.00 -7.56
C VAL A 312 -12.06 15.76 -8.26
N ARG A 313 -11.19 14.76 -8.41
CA ARG A 313 -11.43 13.54 -9.22
C ARG A 313 -11.62 12.28 -8.40
N ASP A 314 -11.66 12.39 -7.08
CA ASP A 314 -11.77 11.23 -6.19
C ASP A 314 -13.13 10.55 -6.29
N GLN A 315 -13.11 9.23 -6.46
CA GLN A 315 -14.26 8.34 -6.45
C GLN A 315 -14.46 7.72 -5.06
N GLY A 316 -15.50 6.90 -4.91
CA GLY A 316 -15.81 6.14 -3.72
C GLY A 316 -16.64 6.90 -2.68
N THR A 317 -17.42 6.15 -1.91
CA THR A 317 -18.21 6.65 -0.77
C THR A 317 -17.32 6.88 0.45
N ARG A 318 -16.44 5.92 0.81
CA ARG A 318 -15.38 6.06 1.82
C ARG A 318 -14.10 6.49 1.13
N LYS A 319 -13.40 7.48 1.69
CA LYS A 319 -12.19 8.06 1.10
C LYS A 319 -11.05 8.13 2.12
N ALA A 320 -9.86 7.75 1.66
CA ALA A 320 -8.60 7.79 2.40
C ALA A 320 -7.82 9.10 2.18
N GLY A 321 -6.56 9.13 2.61
CA GLY A 321 -5.65 10.28 2.60
C GLY A 321 -5.09 10.69 1.23
N ILE A 322 -5.58 10.12 0.13
CA ILE A 322 -5.16 10.46 -1.25
C ILE A 322 -6.23 11.33 -1.87
N VAL A 323 -5.83 12.46 -2.44
CA VAL A 323 -6.70 13.43 -3.12
C VAL A 323 -6.18 13.66 -4.53
N THR A 324 -7.04 13.48 -5.53
CA THR A 324 -6.69 13.68 -6.94
C THR A 324 -7.52 14.78 -7.55
N PHE A 325 -6.90 15.58 -8.42
CA PHE A 325 -7.56 16.69 -9.06
C PHE A 325 -6.95 17.02 -10.43
N THR A 326 -7.71 17.74 -11.23
CA THR A 326 -7.27 18.38 -12.46
C THR A 326 -7.51 19.88 -12.38
N VAL A 327 -6.76 20.65 -13.14
CA VAL A 327 -6.95 22.11 -13.30
C VAL A 327 -7.24 22.38 -14.77
N GLU A 328 -8.30 23.13 -15.04
CA GLU A 328 -8.71 23.47 -16.40
C GLU A 328 -7.60 24.21 -17.15
N GLY A 329 -7.33 23.80 -18.38
CA GLY A 329 -6.31 24.40 -19.24
C GLY A 329 -4.86 24.05 -18.86
N LEU A 330 -4.60 23.30 -17.77
CA LEU A 330 -3.25 22.97 -17.32
C LEU A 330 -3.01 21.46 -17.29
N PRO A 331 -2.00 20.94 -18.03
CA PRO A 331 -1.58 19.53 -17.89
C PRO A 331 -1.10 19.25 -16.46
N ALA A 332 -1.50 18.08 -15.91
CA ALA A 332 -1.17 17.72 -14.54
C ALA A 332 0.36 17.63 -14.33
N GLY A 333 1.09 17.15 -15.33
CA GLY A 333 2.57 17.12 -15.29
C GLY A 333 3.19 18.51 -15.12
N SER A 334 2.63 19.54 -15.76
CA SER A 334 3.09 20.94 -15.61
C SER A 334 2.83 21.48 -14.20
N ILE A 335 1.66 21.15 -13.63
CA ILE A 335 1.31 21.55 -12.25
C ILE A 335 2.29 20.91 -11.26
N VAL A 336 2.54 19.61 -11.38
CA VAL A 336 3.49 18.88 -10.52
C VAL A 336 4.89 19.53 -10.58
N ALA A 337 5.38 19.87 -11.78
CA ALA A 337 6.68 20.51 -11.95
C ALA A 337 6.74 21.91 -11.28
N ARG A 338 5.69 22.73 -11.47
CA ARG A 338 5.60 24.08 -10.88
C ARG A 338 5.46 24.05 -9.35
N LEU A 339 4.72 23.10 -8.79
CA LEU A 339 4.62 22.93 -7.33
C LEU A 339 5.95 22.47 -6.75
N LYS A 340 6.63 21.52 -7.42
CA LYS A 340 7.96 21.06 -7.01
C LYS A 340 8.99 22.18 -6.96
N ALA A 341 8.96 23.10 -7.93
CA ALA A 341 9.83 24.28 -7.94
C ALA A 341 9.58 25.25 -6.75
N GLN A 342 8.42 25.14 -6.09
CA GLN A 342 8.06 25.89 -4.88
C GLN A 342 8.30 25.09 -3.58
N GLY A 343 9.00 23.96 -3.63
CA GLY A 343 9.22 23.09 -2.45
C GLY A 343 7.98 22.32 -2.02
N ILE A 344 7.01 22.09 -2.91
CA ILE A 344 5.77 21.37 -2.63
C ILE A 344 5.82 20.01 -3.36
N ASN A 345 5.90 18.93 -2.61
CA ASN A 345 5.91 17.58 -3.14
C ASN A 345 4.50 17.04 -3.36
N VAL A 346 4.18 16.76 -4.61
CA VAL A 346 3.01 16.01 -5.07
C VAL A 346 3.44 14.97 -6.10
N SER A 347 2.52 14.15 -6.58
CA SER A 347 2.79 13.15 -7.61
C SER A 347 1.85 13.29 -8.79
N LEU A 348 2.25 12.73 -9.91
CA LEU A 348 1.42 12.54 -11.08
C LEU A 348 0.75 11.15 -11.01
N SER A 349 -0.55 11.09 -11.23
CA SER A 349 -1.30 9.87 -11.47
C SER A 349 -1.70 9.82 -12.95
N TYR A 350 -1.41 8.73 -13.66
CA TYR A 350 -1.61 8.65 -15.10
C TYR A 350 -1.97 7.24 -15.57
N ALA A 351 -2.58 7.18 -16.75
CA ALA A 351 -3.25 6.01 -17.30
C ALA A 351 -2.43 4.71 -17.33
N ARG A 352 -1.10 4.78 -17.49
CA ARG A 352 -0.27 3.55 -17.57
C ARG A 352 -0.31 2.68 -16.31
N TRP A 353 -0.69 3.23 -15.13
CA TRP A 353 -0.77 2.48 -13.88
C TRP A 353 -2.13 1.88 -13.58
N ALA A 354 -3.19 2.34 -14.29
CA ALA A 354 -4.55 1.83 -14.21
C ALA A 354 -5.29 2.18 -15.51
N PRO A 355 -4.92 1.56 -16.66
CA PRO A 355 -5.41 1.98 -17.97
C PRO A 355 -6.92 1.89 -18.10
N THR A 356 -7.55 0.85 -17.53
CA THR A 356 -8.99 0.66 -17.54
C THR A 356 -9.73 1.74 -16.78
N ASP A 357 -9.30 2.06 -15.54
CA ASP A 357 -9.89 3.13 -14.72
C ASP A 357 -9.81 4.48 -15.42
N PHE A 358 -8.63 4.84 -15.92
CA PHE A 358 -8.44 6.13 -16.60
C PHE A 358 -9.23 6.23 -17.92
N ALA A 359 -9.32 5.14 -18.69
CA ALA A 359 -10.12 5.11 -19.92
C ALA A 359 -11.62 5.27 -19.61
N ALA A 360 -12.14 4.57 -18.61
CA ALA A 360 -13.54 4.67 -18.18
C ALA A 360 -13.90 6.10 -17.73
N ARG A 361 -12.94 6.83 -17.13
CA ARG A 361 -13.11 8.21 -16.65
C ARG A 361 -12.80 9.29 -17.69
N GLY A 362 -12.29 8.91 -18.88
CA GLY A 362 -11.90 9.86 -19.94
C GLY A 362 -10.77 10.81 -19.51
N LEU A 363 -9.86 10.36 -18.62
CA LEU A 363 -8.79 11.18 -18.07
C LEU A 363 -7.42 10.68 -18.54
N PRO A 364 -6.50 11.54 -19.04
CA PRO A 364 -5.14 11.13 -19.38
C PRO A 364 -4.23 11.08 -18.14
N GLU A 365 -4.40 12.02 -17.23
CA GLU A 365 -3.57 12.20 -16.05
C GLU A 365 -4.27 13.07 -14.99
N MET A 366 -3.81 12.99 -13.73
CA MET A 366 -4.30 13.81 -12.61
C MET A 366 -3.14 14.18 -11.70
N VAL A 367 -3.22 15.32 -11.01
CA VAL A 367 -2.36 15.62 -9.87
C VAL A 367 -2.85 14.76 -8.69
N ARG A 368 -1.91 14.11 -8.00
CA ARG A 368 -2.19 13.34 -6.79
C ARG A 368 -1.47 13.97 -5.60
N ALA A 369 -2.23 14.58 -4.71
CA ALA A 369 -1.79 14.98 -3.39
C ALA A 369 -2.17 13.91 -2.36
N SER A 370 -1.38 13.74 -1.32
CA SER A 370 -1.71 12.81 -0.22
C SER A 370 -1.20 13.36 1.10
N VAL A 371 -2.09 13.41 2.09
CA VAL A 371 -1.81 13.90 3.43
C VAL A 371 -1.44 12.78 4.38
N HIS A 372 -0.75 13.12 5.47
CA HIS A 372 -0.49 12.24 6.61
C HIS A 372 -0.80 12.96 7.92
N ALA A 373 -0.85 12.24 9.03
CA ALA A 373 -1.20 12.80 10.34
C ALA A 373 -0.30 13.96 10.81
N TYR A 374 0.95 14.04 10.34
CA TYR A 374 1.88 15.15 10.64
C TYR A 374 1.64 16.42 9.83
N ASN A 375 0.84 16.36 8.75
CA ASN A 375 0.46 17.58 8.03
C ASN A 375 -0.47 18.46 8.88
N SER A 376 -0.34 19.79 8.72
CA SER A 376 -1.19 20.78 9.41
C SER A 376 -2.23 21.37 8.48
N GLY A 377 -3.31 21.98 9.05
CA GLY A 377 -4.27 22.76 8.27
C GLY A 377 -3.62 23.95 7.56
N ASP A 378 -2.63 24.61 8.19
CA ASP A 378 -1.87 25.69 7.54
C ASP A 378 -1.12 25.20 6.30
N GLU A 379 -0.56 23.99 6.32
CA GLU A 379 0.07 23.39 5.14
C GLU A 379 -0.96 23.12 4.04
N VAL A 380 -2.17 22.66 4.39
CA VAL A 380 -3.29 22.49 3.44
C VAL A 380 -3.65 23.84 2.81
N ALA A 381 -3.83 24.89 3.61
CA ALA A 381 -4.15 26.22 3.11
C ALA A 381 -3.06 26.78 2.17
N ARG A 382 -1.78 26.62 2.53
CA ARG A 382 -0.64 27.02 1.69
C ARG A 382 -0.60 26.24 0.38
N PHE A 383 -0.86 24.95 0.40
CA PHE A 383 -0.93 24.10 -0.79
C PHE A 383 -2.04 24.56 -1.73
N VAL A 384 -3.27 24.71 -1.23
CA VAL A 384 -4.42 25.16 -2.01
C VAL A 384 -4.18 26.56 -2.61
N SER A 385 -3.60 27.48 -1.84
CA SER A 385 -3.20 28.81 -2.33
C SER A 385 -2.16 28.72 -3.47
N ALA A 386 -1.22 27.77 -3.40
CA ALA A 386 -0.25 27.57 -4.49
C ALA A 386 -0.95 27.05 -5.77
N VAL A 387 -1.91 26.12 -5.64
CA VAL A 387 -2.70 25.61 -6.78
C VAL A 387 -3.53 26.74 -7.40
N ALA A 388 -4.20 27.56 -6.59
CA ALA A 388 -5.00 28.70 -7.06
C ALA A 388 -4.17 29.72 -7.87
N ARG A 389 -2.94 30.02 -7.41
CA ARG A 389 -2.02 30.90 -8.17
C ARG A 389 -1.62 30.33 -9.52
N LEU A 390 -1.41 29.00 -9.62
CA LEU A 390 -1.07 28.35 -10.90
C LEU A 390 -2.23 28.44 -11.89
N GLN A 391 -3.46 28.26 -11.43
CA GLN A 391 -4.67 28.41 -12.24
C GLN A 391 -4.80 29.84 -12.77
N ALA A 392 -4.66 30.86 -11.92
CA ALA A 392 -4.76 32.26 -12.31
C ALA A 392 -3.70 32.69 -13.36
N THR A 393 -2.48 32.13 -13.28
CA THR A 393 -1.39 32.43 -14.23
C THR A 393 -1.46 31.62 -15.52
N GLY A 394 -2.13 30.45 -15.52
CA GLY A 394 -2.28 29.58 -16.69
C GLY A 394 -3.36 30.05 -17.68
N VAL A 395 -4.27 30.91 -17.26
CA VAL A 395 -5.33 31.51 -18.12
C VAL A 395 -4.80 32.67 -19.00
N LEU A 396 -3.58 33.17 -18.71
CA LEU A 396 -2.99 34.34 -19.38
C LEU A 396 -1.88 33.95 -20.40
N GLY A 397 -1.69 32.69 -20.71
CA GLY A 397 -0.76 32.13 -21.70
C GLY A 397 -1.50 31.21 -22.67
#